data_36e19553d592d430ac5858440bc3b5f0
#
_entry.id   36e19553d592d430ac5858440bc3b5f0
#
_cell.length_a   1.000
_cell.length_b   1.000
_cell.length_c   1.000
_cell.angle_alpha   90.00
_cell.angle_beta   90.00
_cell.angle_gamma   90.00
#
_symmetry.space_group_name_H-M   'P 1'
#
loop_
_entity.id
_entity.type
_entity.pdbx_description
1 polymer ?
#
loop_
_entity_poly.entity_id
_entity_poly.type
_entity_poly.pdbx_seq_one_letter_code
_entity_poly.pdbx_strand_id
1 'polypeptide(L)' 'MKVGDLVRHRRSESGMLGIVLKEGHSKLFVAWSDGRISWCVRSMVEVANEGG' A
#
# COMPACT_ATOMS: atom_id res chain seq x y z
N MET A 1 0.42 4.85 -8.26
CA MET A 1 -0.09 3.62 -7.68
C MET A 1 -1.50 3.38 -8.15
N LYS A 2 -1.79 2.16 -8.53
CA LYS A 2 -3.08 1.79 -9.08
C LYS A 2 -3.68 0.64 -8.29
N VAL A 3 -4.97 0.42 -8.44
CA VAL A 3 -5.63 -0.75 -7.88
C VAL A 3 -4.90 -2.00 -8.36
N GLY A 4 -4.57 -2.89 -7.42
CA GLY A 4 -3.84 -4.11 -7.71
C GLY A 4 -2.33 -4.01 -7.55
N ASP A 5 -1.81 -2.82 -7.36
CA ASP A 5 -0.36 -2.65 -7.16
C ASP A 5 0.06 -3.18 -5.80
N LEU A 6 1.24 -3.80 -5.79
CA LEU A 6 1.86 -4.22 -4.54
C LEU A 6 2.58 -3.03 -3.94
N VAL A 7 2.28 -2.74 -2.67
CA VAL A 7 2.83 -1.57 -1.99
C VAL A 7 3.38 -1.95 -0.63
N ARG A 8 4.16 -1.05 -0.07
CA ARG A 8 4.77 -1.23 1.24
C ARG A 8 4.58 0.05 2.05
N HIS A 9 4.31 -0.08 3.33
CA HIS A 9 4.20 1.07 4.22
C HIS A 9 5.61 1.57 4.55
N ARG A 10 5.85 2.85 4.37
CA ARG A 10 7.19 3.42 4.52
C ARG A 10 7.74 3.30 5.92
N ARG A 11 6.87 3.29 6.92
CA ARG A 11 7.28 3.19 8.31
C ARG A 11 7.28 1.77 8.85
N SER A 12 6.98 0.79 8.03
CA SER A 12 6.96 -0.60 8.47
C SER A 12 8.39 -1.13 8.56
N GLU A 13 8.84 -1.44 9.75
CA GLU A 13 10.17 -2.02 9.94
C GLU A 13 10.26 -3.43 9.40
N SER A 14 9.15 -4.15 9.43
CA SER A 14 9.10 -5.52 8.93
C SER A 14 8.93 -5.61 7.43
N GLY A 15 8.75 -4.47 6.76
CA GLY A 15 8.52 -4.47 5.33
C GLY A 15 7.17 -5.05 4.95
N MET A 16 6.14 -4.76 5.73
CA MET A 16 4.81 -5.28 5.48
C MET A 16 4.31 -4.85 4.11
N LEU A 17 3.78 -5.82 3.37
CA LEU A 17 3.27 -5.59 2.03
C LEU A 17 1.75 -5.51 2.02
N GLY A 18 1.22 -4.82 1.01
CA GLY A 18 -0.22 -4.70 0.84
C GLY A 18 -0.58 -4.58 -0.62
N ILE A 19 -1.86 -4.70 -0.90
CA ILE A 19 -2.40 -4.56 -2.24
C ILE A 19 -3.39 -3.41 -2.25
N VAL A 20 -3.28 -2.53 -3.22
CA VAL A 20 -4.20 -1.40 -3.34
C VAL A 20 -5.55 -1.91 -3.83
N LEU A 21 -6.60 -1.65 -3.05
CA LEU A 21 -7.96 -2.04 -3.38
C LEU A 21 -8.74 -0.92 -4.04
N LYS A 22 -8.46 0.32 -3.64
CA LYS A 22 -9.10 1.50 -4.20
C LYS A 22 -8.14 2.67 -4.20
N GLU A 23 -8.30 3.56 -5.16
CA GLU A 23 -7.55 4.81 -5.23
C GLU A 23 -8.42 5.95 -4.76
N GLY A 24 -7.97 6.66 -3.74
CA GLY A 24 -8.58 7.90 -3.32
C GLY A 24 -7.77 9.08 -3.85
N HIS A 25 -8.26 10.28 -3.60
CA HIS A 25 -7.58 11.50 -4.05
C HIS A 25 -6.22 11.67 -3.38
N SER A 26 -6.16 11.56 -2.06
CA SER A 26 -4.91 11.70 -1.32
C SER A 26 -4.57 10.45 -0.51
N LYS A 27 -5.41 9.43 -0.59
CA LYS A 27 -5.27 8.20 0.19
C LYS A 27 -5.46 6.99 -0.70
N LEU A 28 -4.96 5.85 -0.23
CA LEU A 28 -5.17 4.56 -0.89
C LEU A 28 -5.82 3.62 0.10
N PHE A 29 -6.76 2.82 -0.39
CA PHE A 29 -7.39 1.78 0.42
C PHE A 29 -6.59 0.50 0.17
N VAL A 30 -5.95 0.00 1.22
CA VAL A 30 -4.96 -1.06 1.09
C VAL A 30 -5.30 -2.24 1.97
N ALA A 31 -5.18 -3.44 1.42
CA ALA A 31 -5.29 -4.68 2.19
C ALA A 31 -3.87 -5.14 2.52
N TRP A 32 -3.54 -5.14 3.80
CA TRP A 32 -2.21 -5.49 4.28
C TRP A 32 -2.06 -6.98 4.52
N SER A 33 -0.82 -7.45 4.47
CA SER A 33 -0.52 -8.88 4.60
C SER A 33 -0.89 -9.48 5.96
N ASP A 34 -1.06 -8.65 6.97
CA ASP A 34 -1.48 -9.13 8.29
C ASP A 34 -3.01 -9.26 8.43
N GLY A 35 -3.73 -9.05 7.35
CA GLY A 35 -5.18 -9.15 7.34
C GLY A 35 -5.92 -7.84 7.58
N ARG A 36 -5.20 -6.76 7.79
CA ARG A 36 -5.81 -5.45 7.99
C ARG A 36 -6.13 -4.79 6.67
N ILE A 37 -7.21 -4.02 6.67
CA ILE A 37 -7.60 -3.22 5.51
C ILE A 37 -7.85 -1.80 6.02
N SER A 38 -7.17 -0.84 5.44
CA SER A 38 -7.33 0.54 5.90
C SER A 38 -6.92 1.54 4.83
N TRP A 39 -7.36 2.79 5.02
CA TRP A 39 -6.93 3.89 4.18
C TRP A 39 -5.57 4.38 4.65
N CYS A 40 -4.66 4.58 3.72
CA CYS A 40 -3.33 5.12 4.02
C CYS A 40 -3.05 6.31 3.13
N VAL A 41 -2.42 7.32 3.70
CA VAL A 41 -2.01 8.50 2.95
C VAL A 41 -0.97 8.07 1.92
N ARG A 42 -1.09 8.57 0.69
CA ARG A 42 -0.16 8.20 -0.38
C ARG A 42 1.30 8.39 -0.01
N SER A 43 1.60 9.44 0.74
CA SER A 43 2.97 9.76 1.13
C SER A 43 3.59 8.73 2.07
N MET A 44 2.76 7.90 2.71
CA MET A 44 3.25 6.87 3.63
C MET A 44 3.35 5.49 2.98
N VAL A 45 3.03 5.41 1.71
CA VAL A 45 2.99 4.14 0.98
C VAL A 45 3.88 4.27 -0.25
N GLU A 46 4.63 3.24 -0.55
CA GLU A 46 5.48 3.22 -1.73
C GLU A 46 5.29 1.91 -2.50
N VAL A 47 5.52 1.96 -3.81
CA VAL A 47 5.39 0.78 -4.65
C VAL A 47 6.50 -0.21 -4.27
N ALA A 48 6.10 -1.45 -4.00
CA ALA A 48 7.05 -2.49 -3.62
C ALA A 48 7.54 -3.30 -4.80
N ASN A 49 6.85 -3.24 -5.92
CA ASN A 49 7.20 -4.01 -7.10
C ASN A 49 8.29 -3.28 -7.89
N GLU A 50 9.53 -3.64 -7.64
CA GLU A 50 10.67 -3.04 -8.30
C GLU A 50 11.06 -3.75 -9.59
N GLY A 51 10.48 -4.90 -9.82
CA GLY A 51 10.81 -5.67 -10.99
C GLY A 51 10.43 -4.97 -12.28
N GLY A 52 9.71 -3.91 -12.06
CA GLY A 52 9.37 -3.05 -13.20
C GLY A 52 8.77 -3.85 -14.26
#